data_559392ec1704edad1dbd5aeef03b8479
#
_entry.id   559392ec1704edad1dbd5aeef03b8479
#
_cell.length_a   1.000
_cell.length_b   1.000
_cell.length_c   1.000
_cell.angle_alpha   90.00
_cell.angle_beta   90.00
_cell.angle_gamma   90.00
#
_symmetry.space_group_name_H-M   'P 1'
#
loop_
_entity.id
_entity.type
_entity.pdbx_description
1 polymer ?
#
loop_
_entity_poly.entity_id
_entity_poly.type
_entity_poly.pdbx_seq_one_letter_code
_entity_poly.pdbx_strand_id
1 'polypeptide(L)'
;LTEARARAEAQAAAKRAKAGLRRGPLDGVPISWKDLFDTAGVATEAGSALLKGRVPGEDALVLKNATAAGTVCLGKTHMSELAFSGLGLNPVTETPPCVNDADAVPGGSSSGAAASVAFDLAPCGIGSDTGGSVRIPSAWNDLVGLKTTPGRLSLQGVVPLVASFDTVGPLCRTVEDAALMLGALEGSKPAALAG
;
A
#
# COMPACT_ATOMS: atom_id res chain seq x y z
N LEU A 1 4.05 -12.53 -1.30
CA LEU A 1 5.00 -11.80 -2.17
C LEU A 1 4.63 -11.99 -3.63
N THR A 2 4.93 -10.97 -4.45
CA THR A 2 4.77 -10.98 -5.92
C THR A 2 6.13 -11.13 -6.60
N GLU A 3 6.91 -12.14 -6.22
CA GLU A 3 8.34 -12.23 -6.54
C GLU A 3 8.66 -12.08 -8.03
N ALA A 4 8.00 -12.83 -8.90
CA ALA A 4 8.26 -12.77 -10.34
C ALA A 4 8.00 -11.37 -10.91
N ARG A 5 6.89 -10.74 -10.52
CA ARG A 5 6.52 -9.37 -10.90
C ARG A 5 7.54 -8.36 -10.36
N ALA A 6 7.83 -8.42 -9.06
CA ALA A 6 8.75 -7.48 -8.40
C ALA A 6 10.14 -7.51 -9.05
N ARG A 7 10.67 -8.71 -9.35
CA ARG A 7 11.96 -8.86 -10.02
C ARG A 7 11.93 -8.28 -11.44
N ALA A 8 10.87 -8.52 -12.21
CA ALA A 8 10.73 -7.97 -13.55
C ALA A 8 10.65 -6.43 -13.54
N GLU A 9 9.85 -5.86 -12.64
CA GLU A 9 9.71 -4.41 -12.48
C GLU A 9 11.04 -3.77 -12.02
N ALA A 10 11.74 -4.39 -11.06
CA ALA A 10 13.04 -3.90 -10.59
C ALA A 10 14.12 -3.96 -11.70
N GLN A 11 14.16 -5.03 -12.49
CA GLN A 11 15.08 -5.14 -13.63
C GLN A 11 14.78 -4.07 -14.69
N ALA A 12 13.50 -3.81 -14.97
CA ALA A 12 13.12 -2.77 -15.90
C ALA A 12 13.51 -1.36 -15.40
N ALA A 13 13.34 -1.08 -14.10
CA ALA A 13 13.79 0.16 -13.46
C ALA A 13 15.31 0.31 -13.51
N ALA A 14 16.07 -0.78 -13.24
CA ALA A 14 17.53 -0.78 -13.33
C ALA A 14 18.02 -0.48 -14.76
N LYS A 15 17.35 -1.03 -15.79
CA LYS A 15 17.66 -0.71 -17.19
C LYS A 15 17.41 0.77 -17.50
N ARG A 16 16.28 1.33 -17.07
CA ARG A 16 15.99 2.76 -17.24
C ARG A 16 17.01 3.65 -16.54
N ALA A 17 17.38 3.29 -15.30
CA ALA A 17 18.38 4.04 -14.54
C ALA A 17 19.74 4.07 -15.25
N LYS A 18 20.21 2.92 -15.76
CA LYS A 18 21.47 2.83 -16.54
C LYS A 18 21.44 3.63 -17.83
N ALA A 19 20.28 3.75 -18.46
CA ALA A 19 20.09 4.51 -19.69
C ALA A 19 19.82 6.02 -19.46
N GLY A 20 19.76 6.49 -18.21
CA GLY A 20 19.38 7.89 -17.91
C GLY A 20 17.89 8.19 -18.14
N LEU A 21 17.03 7.16 -18.23
CA LEU A 21 15.63 7.26 -18.61
C LEU A 21 14.69 7.00 -17.41
N ARG A 22 15.07 7.41 -16.20
CA ARG A 22 14.19 7.29 -15.03
C ARG A 22 12.86 8.02 -15.24
N ARG A 23 11.77 7.41 -14.81
CA ARG A 23 10.42 7.98 -14.90
C ARG A 23 10.18 9.12 -13.90
N GLY A 24 10.93 9.10 -12.78
CA GLY A 24 10.81 10.08 -11.70
C GLY A 24 11.51 9.57 -10.44
N PRO A 25 11.32 10.26 -9.30
CA PRO A 25 11.98 9.92 -8.04
C PRO A 25 11.57 8.54 -7.50
N LEU A 26 10.37 8.06 -7.83
CA LEU A 26 9.86 6.76 -7.37
C LEU A 26 10.21 5.60 -8.32
N ASP A 27 10.92 5.83 -9.43
CA ASP A 27 11.26 4.76 -10.36
C ASP A 27 12.25 3.76 -9.74
N GLY A 28 11.77 2.52 -9.55
CA GLY A 28 12.49 1.44 -8.90
C GLY A 28 12.25 1.33 -7.38
N VAL A 29 11.44 2.21 -6.79
CA VAL A 29 11.13 2.16 -5.36
C VAL A 29 10.16 1.01 -5.05
N PRO A 30 10.52 0.09 -4.12
CA PRO A 30 9.66 -1.04 -3.76
C PRO A 30 8.53 -0.61 -2.83
N ILE A 31 7.31 -1.06 -3.11
CA ILE A 31 6.08 -0.68 -2.39
C ILE A 31 5.32 -1.93 -1.96
N SER A 32 4.83 -1.95 -0.72
CA SER A 32 3.92 -2.97 -0.21
C SER A 32 2.46 -2.54 -0.34
N TRP A 33 1.54 -3.50 -0.53
CA TRP A 33 0.13 -3.23 -0.82
C TRP A 33 -0.78 -4.00 0.14
N LYS A 34 -1.67 -3.31 0.83
CA LYS A 34 -2.71 -3.94 1.65
C LYS A 34 -3.51 -4.94 0.82
N ASP A 35 -3.87 -6.09 1.41
CA ASP A 35 -4.47 -7.20 0.66
C ASP A 35 -5.91 -6.98 0.18
N LEU A 36 -6.37 -5.75 0.13
CA LEU A 36 -7.63 -5.38 -0.52
C LEU A 36 -7.45 -4.73 -1.91
N PHE A 37 -6.22 -4.44 -2.32
CA PHE A 37 -5.95 -3.92 -3.67
C PHE A 37 -5.80 -5.07 -4.65
N ASP A 38 -6.64 -5.12 -5.66
CA ASP A 38 -6.56 -6.08 -6.75
C ASP A 38 -5.18 -6.01 -7.41
N THR A 39 -4.56 -7.17 -7.52
CA THR A 39 -3.25 -7.36 -8.14
C THR A 39 -3.39 -8.48 -9.15
N ALA A 40 -3.25 -8.19 -10.43
CA ALA A 40 -3.48 -9.14 -11.51
C ALA A 40 -2.69 -10.43 -11.33
N GLY A 41 -3.39 -11.57 -11.37
CA GLY A 41 -2.80 -12.89 -11.21
C GLY A 41 -2.34 -13.25 -9.80
N VAL A 42 -2.64 -12.41 -8.79
CA VAL A 42 -2.26 -12.63 -7.39
C VAL A 42 -3.51 -12.64 -6.52
N ALA A 43 -3.60 -13.57 -5.57
CA ALA A 43 -4.73 -13.63 -4.66
C ALA A 43 -4.93 -12.29 -3.92
N THR A 44 -6.17 -11.81 -3.90
CA THR A 44 -6.61 -10.61 -3.18
C THR A 44 -7.81 -11.00 -2.34
N GLU A 45 -7.56 -11.29 -1.08
CA GLU A 45 -8.50 -11.98 -0.19
C GLU A 45 -9.05 -11.07 0.92
N ALA A 46 -8.56 -9.83 1.01
CA ALA A 46 -8.94 -8.83 2.03
C ALA A 46 -8.87 -9.40 3.47
N GLY A 47 -7.91 -10.29 3.72
CA GLY A 47 -7.73 -10.94 5.03
C GLY A 47 -8.91 -11.84 5.45
N SER A 48 -9.76 -12.29 4.53
CA SER A 48 -10.99 -13.02 4.84
C SER A 48 -11.06 -14.38 4.15
N ALA A 49 -11.53 -15.38 4.89
CA ALA A 49 -11.84 -16.70 4.36
C ALA A 49 -12.97 -16.66 3.30
N LEU A 50 -13.84 -15.64 3.33
CA LEU A 50 -14.92 -15.47 2.34
C LEU A 50 -14.39 -15.22 0.93
N LEU A 51 -13.22 -14.60 0.81
CA LEU A 51 -12.59 -14.27 -0.48
C LEU A 51 -11.42 -15.19 -0.80
N LYS A 52 -11.26 -16.29 -0.08
CA LYS A 52 -10.16 -17.23 -0.26
C LYS A 52 -10.06 -17.72 -1.70
N GLY A 53 -8.87 -17.59 -2.28
CA GLY A 53 -8.60 -17.99 -3.66
C GLY A 53 -9.12 -17.02 -4.72
N ARG A 54 -9.62 -15.84 -4.36
CA ARG A 54 -10.02 -14.82 -5.31
C ARG A 54 -8.78 -14.23 -5.99
N VAL A 55 -8.64 -14.46 -7.29
CA VAL A 55 -7.52 -13.94 -8.10
C VAL A 55 -8.08 -12.97 -9.14
N PRO A 56 -7.83 -11.66 -9.03
CA PRO A 56 -8.29 -10.69 -10.01
C PRO A 56 -7.52 -10.79 -11.33
N GLY A 57 -8.19 -10.48 -12.44
CA GLY A 57 -7.59 -10.43 -13.78
C GLY A 57 -6.86 -9.11 -14.08
N GLU A 58 -7.11 -8.08 -13.27
CA GLU A 58 -6.55 -6.75 -13.47
C GLU A 58 -6.05 -6.14 -12.15
N ASP A 59 -5.09 -5.23 -12.25
CA ASP A 59 -4.64 -4.41 -11.13
C ASP A 59 -5.69 -3.35 -10.76
N ALA A 60 -5.77 -3.00 -9.49
CA ALA A 60 -6.46 -1.79 -9.03
C ALA A 60 -5.87 -0.55 -9.75
N LEU A 61 -6.71 0.46 -10.03
CA LEU A 61 -6.27 1.64 -10.79
C LEU A 61 -5.09 2.36 -10.11
N VAL A 62 -5.11 2.51 -8.80
CA VAL A 62 -4.00 3.12 -8.05
C VAL A 62 -2.70 2.31 -8.16
N LEU A 63 -2.77 0.98 -8.27
CA LEU A 63 -1.59 0.12 -8.50
C LEU A 63 -1.10 0.27 -9.95
N LYS A 64 -1.99 0.34 -10.95
CA LYS A 64 -1.62 0.65 -12.34
C LYS A 64 -0.87 1.98 -12.43
N ASN A 65 -1.38 3.02 -11.76
CA ASN A 65 -0.77 4.34 -11.73
C ASN A 65 0.63 4.32 -11.09
N ALA A 66 0.77 3.69 -9.93
CA ALA A 66 2.07 3.56 -9.24
C ALA A 66 3.08 2.78 -10.11
N THR A 67 2.66 1.68 -10.74
CA THR A 67 3.50 0.91 -11.68
C THR A 67 3.90 1.77 -12.89
N ALA A 68 3.00 2.62 -13.40
CA ALA A 68 3.31 3.55 -14.48
C ALA A 68 4.35 4.61 -14.06
N ALA A 69 4.37 5.03 -12.79
CA ALA A 69 5.41 5.88 -12.21
C ALA A 69 6.75 5.15 -12.00
N GLY A 70 6.76 3.83 -12.15
CA GLY A 70 7.97 3.00 -12.08
C GLY A 70 8.19 2.31 -10.74
N THR A 71 7.25 2.36 -9.80
CA THR A 71 7.37 1.64 -8.53
C THR A 71 7.39 0.13 -8.74
N VAL A 72 7.92 -0.60 -7.77
CA VAL A 72 8.01 -2.06 -7.76
C VAL A 72 7.00 -2.62 -6.77
N CYS A 73 6.07 -3.45 -7.24
CA CYS A 73 5.10 -4.12 -6.37
C CYS A 73 5.74 -5.31 -5.66
N LEU A 74 6.02 -5.17 -4.34
CA LEU A 74 6.65 -6.24 -3.55
C LEU A 74 5.69 -7.37 -3.21
N GLY A 75 4.44 -7.04 -2.91
CA GLY A 75 3.48 -8.04 -2.48
C GLY A 75 2.32 -7.47 -1.68
N LYS A 76 1.50 -8.39 -1.17
CA LYS A 76 0.30 -8.11 -0.39
C LYS A 76 0.63 -8.18 1.10
N THR A 77 0.06 -7.27 1.87
CA THR A 77 0.30 -7.18 3.31
C THR A 77 -0.95 -7.51 4.12
N HIS A 78 -0.70 -7.96 5.35
CA HIS A 78 -1.72 -8.26 6.34
C HIS A 78 -2.69 -7.08 6.57
N MET A 79 -3.92 -7.41 6.90
CA MET A 79 -4.96 -6.44 7.27
C MET A 79 -6.00 -7.09 8.22
N SER A 80 -6.72 -6.27 8.98
CA SER A 80 -7.93 -6.75 9.64
C SER A 80 -8.92 -7.26 8.61
N GLU A 81 -9.63 -8.34 8.94
CA GLU A 81 -10.60 -8.96 8.02
C GLU A 81 -11.57 -7.92 7.44
N LEU A 82 -11.69 -7.90 6.11
CA LEU A 82 -12.54 -6.98 5.34
C LEU A 82 -12.38 -5.50 5.74
N ALA A 83 -11.20 -5.12 6.25
CA ALA A 83 -10.87 -3.78 6.74
C ALA A 83 -11.70 -3.31 7.95
N PHE A 84 -12.41 -4.19 8.63
CA PHE A 84 -13.40 -3.85 9.68
C PHE A 84 -12.83 -3.97 11.10
N SER A 85 -11.72 -3.32 11.38
CA SER A 85 -11.19 -3.09 12.75
C SER A 85 -10.03 -2.09 12.72
N GLY A 86 -9.93 -1.23 13.75
CA GLY A 86 -8.79 -0.35 13.99
C GLY A 86 -7.64 -1.00 14.77
N LEU A 87 -7.80 -2.23 15.26
CA LEU A 87 -6.80 -2.91 16.09
C LEU A 87 -5.70 -3.59 15.26
N GLY A 88 -6.00 -4.01 14.05
CA GLY A 88 -5.04 -4.75 13.20
C GLY A 88 -5.03 -6.24 13.44
N LEU A 89 -5.86 -6.76 14.33
CA LEU A 89 -6.02 -8.20 14.57
C LEU A 89 -6.79 -8.85 13.42
N ASN A 90 -6.43 -10.10 13.12
CA ASN A 90 -7.15 -10.91 12.15
C ASN A 90 -7.18 -12.38 12.61
N PRO A 91 -8.36 -12.97 12.78
CA PRO A 91 -8.49 -14.37 13.24
C PRO A 91 -8.16 -15.40 12.15
N VAL A 92 -8.07 -14.97 10.89
CA VAL A 92 -7.81 -15.85 9.72
C VAL A 92 -6.34 -15.94 9.38
N THR A 93 -5.56 -14.89 9.70
CA THR A 93 -4.14 -14.78 9.38
C THR A 93 -3.33 -14.34 10.60
N GLU A 94 -2.03 -14.61 10.59
CA GLU A 94 -1.14 -14.13 11.66
C GLU A 94 -1.07 -12.60 11.64
N THR A 95 -1.14 -11.99 12.85
CA THR A 95 -1.07 -10.53 13.03
C THR A 95 0.38 -10.08 13.19
N PRO A 96 0.87 -9.06 12.49
CA PRO A 96 2.21 -8.53 12.72
C PRO A 96 2.30 -7.82 14.07
N PRO A 97 3.48 -7.77 14.72
CA PRO A 97 3.67 -7.01 15.95
C PRO A 97 3.64 -5.50 15.69
N CYS A 98 3.41 -4.70 16.74
CA CYS A 98 3.72 -3.27 16.74
C CYS A 98 5.24 -3.07 16.85
N VAL A 99 5.79 -2.07 16.16
CA VAL A 99 7.24 -1.81 16.17
C VAL A 99 7.74 -1.36 17.54
N ASN A 100 6.91 -0.63 18.28
CA ASN A 100 7.26 -0.05 19.58
C ASN A 100 7.07 -1.02 20.75
N ASP A 101 6.23 -2.07 20.58
CA ASP A 101 5.92 -3.05 21.62
C ASP A 101 5.41 -4.32 20.94
N ALA A 102 6.17 -5.39 21.03
CA ALA A 102 5.84 -6.66 20.38
C ALA A 102 4.55 -7.32 20.95
N ASP A 103 4.16 -6.98 22.17
CA ASP A 103 2.96 -7.50 22.84
C ASP A 103 1.73 -6.62 22.56
N ALA A 104 1.92 -5.45 21.94
CA ALA A 104 0.85 -4.54 21.57
C ALA A 104 0.30 -4.84 20.18
N VAL A 105 -0.98 -4.49 19.97
CA VAL A 105 -1.61 -4.58 18.64
C VAL A 105 -1.03 -3.54 17.69
N PRO A 106 -0.82 -3.89 16.40
CA PRO A 106 -0.13 -3.03 15.44
C PRO A 106 -0.96 -1.82 14.97
N GLY A 107 -2.24 -1.77 15.32
CA GLY A 107 -3.17 -0.85 14.68
C GLY A 107 -3.61 -1.35 13.31
N GLY A 108 -4.77 -0.88 12.86
CA GLY A 108 -5.38 -1.36 11.62
C GLY A 108 -6.40 -0.38 11.04
N SER A 109 -6.96 -0.85 9.97
CA SER A 109 -6.90 -2.17 9.35
C SER A 109 -5.69 -2.38 8.43
N SER A 110 -4.86 -1.35 8.15
CA SER A 110 -3.66 -1.46 7.29
C SER A 110 -2.41 -1.88 8.08
N SER A 111 -2.55 -2.87 8.97
CA SER A 111 -1.53 -3.33 9.91
C SER A 111 -0.23 -3.79 9.25
N GLY A 112 -0.33 -4.65 8.23
CA GLY A 112 0.85 -5.14 7.52
C GLY A 112 1.52 -4.08 6.65
N ALA A 113 0.76 -3.10 6.13
CA ALA A 113 1.34 -1.96 5.40
C ALA A 113 2.19 -1.13 6.35
N ALA A 114 1.69 -0.81 7.57
CA ALA A 114 2.46 -0.11 8.58
C ALA A 114 3.68 -0.93 9.05
N ALA A 115 3.48 -2.19 9.42
CA ALA A 115 4.57 -3.05 9.86
C ALA A 115 5.67 -3.18 8.80
N SER A 116 5.32 -3.31 7.51
CA SER A 116 6.32 -3.42 6.45
C SER A 116 7.22 -2.18 6.35
N VAL A 117 6.71 -1.00 6.65
CA VAL A 117 7.49 0.24 6.67
C VAL A 117 8.25 0.39 8.00
N ALA A 118 7.59 0.13 9.11
CA ALA A 118 8.18 0.28 10.44
C ALA A 118 9.37 -0.67 10.66
N PHE A 119 9.32 -1.88 10.12
CA PHE A 119 10.40 -2.86 10.17
C PHE A 119 11.36 -2.81 8.96
N ASP A 120 11.41 -1.71 8.21
CA ASP A 120 12.34 -1.49 7.08
C ASP A 120 12.23 -2.52 5.93
N LEU A 121 11.08 -3.18 5.77
CA LEU A 121 10.85 -4.12 4.68
C LEU A 121 10.47 -3.43 3.36
N ALA A 122 9.91 -2.22 3.46
CA ALA A 122 9.57 -1.35 2.33
C ALA A 122 9.64 0.12 2.76
N PRO A 123 10.03 1.05 1.89
CA PRO A 123 10.03 2.48 2.21
C PRO A 123 8.62 3.09 2.27
N CYS A 124 7.65 2.44 1.63
CA CYS A 124 6.25 2.87 1.64
C CYS A 124 5.32 1.66 1.56
N GLY A 125 4.22 1.73 2.30
CA GLY A 125 3.09 0.83 2.21
C GLY A 125 1.82 1.57 1.76
N ILE A 126 0.96 0.90 0.98
CA ILE A 126 -0.33 1.46 0.58
C ILE A 126 -1.45 0.80 1.37
N GLY A 127 -2.25 1.63 2.01
CA GLY A 127 -3.40 1.22 2.81
C GLY A 127 -4.70 1.88 2.36
N SER A 128 -5.77 1.55 3.09
CA SER A 128 -7.08 2.20 2.97
C SER A 128 -7.52 2.77 4.31
N ASP A 129 -8.29 3.85 4.27
CA ASP A 129 -8.81 4.52 5.46
C ASP A 129 -10.28 4.87 5.27
N THR A 130 -11.13 4.29 6.06
CA THR A 130 -12.57 4.56 6.14
C THR A 130 -12.90 5.32 7.42
N GLY A 131 -12.39 4.82 8.55
CA GLY A 131 -12.58 5.39 9.88
C GLY A 131 -11.26 5.62 10.66
N GLY A 132 -10.09 5.54 9.98
CA GLY A 132 -8.77 5.67 10.60
C GLY A 132 -7.73 4.66 10.12
N SER A 133 -8.09 3.78 9.19
CA SER A 133 -7.29 2.57 8.90
C SER A 133 -5.94 2.79 8.17
N VAL A 134 -5.57 4.02 7.81
CA VAL A 134 -4.20 4.43 7.47
C VAL A 134 -3.57 5.14 8.66
N ARG A 135 -4.31 6.05 9.28
CA ARG A 135 -3.82 6.93 10.36
C ARG A 135 -3.53 6.18 11.66
N ILE A 136 -4.41 5.27 12.08
CA ILE A 136 -4.24 4.48 13.32
C ILE A 136 -2.95 3.67 13.28
N PRO A 137 -2.74 2.75 12.31
CA PRO A 137 -1.52 1.95 12.29
C PRO A 137 -0.26 2.80 12.05
N SER A 138 -0.36 3.92 11.35
CA SER A 138 0.76 4.85 11.21
C SER A 138 1.15 5.48 12.54
N ALA A 139 0.18 5.99 13.31
CA ALA A 139 0.43 6.64 14.59
C ALA A 139 1.04 5.66 15.63
N TRP A 140 0.62 4.39 15.61
CA TRP A 140 1.11 3.39 16.55
C TRP A 140 2.50 2.84 16.18
N ASN A 141 2.95 3.01 14.95
CA ASN A 141 4.22 2.54 14.45
C ASN A 141 5.18 3.67 14.01
N ASP A 142 5.03 4.89 14.54
CA ASP A 142 5.89 6.06 14.27
C ASP A 142 6.03 6.40 12.78
N LEU A 143 4.93 6.36 12.05
CA LEU A 143 4.88 6.62 10.62
C LEU A 143 4.00 7.83 10.29
N VAL A 144 4.23 8.39 9.12
CA VAL A 144 3.33 9.35 8.48
C VAL A 144 2.29 8.59 7.67
N GLY A 145 1.02 8.73 8.07
CA GLY A 145 -0.14 8.16 7.36
C GLY A 145 -0.99 9.25 6.73
N LEU A 146 -1.05 9.28 5.41
CA LEU A 146 -1.83 10.28 4.68
C LEU A 146 -3.20 9.72 4.29
N LYS A 147 -4.26 10.18 4.98
CA LYS A 147 -5.65 9.94 4.54
C LYS A 147 -6.05 11.00 3.51
N THR A 148 -6.37 10.57 2.31
CA THR A 148 -6.82 11.46 1.23
C THR A 148 -8.28 11.89 1.42
N THR A 149 -8.69 12.94 0.70
CA THR A 149 -10.11 13.31 0.60
C THR A 149 -10.88 12.22 -0.15
N PRO A 150 -12.09 11.83 0.30
CA PRO A 150 -12.94 10.90 -0.44
C PRO A 150 -13.10 11.31 -1.90
N GLY A 151 -12.96 10.34 -2.81
CA GLY A 151 -13.04 10.57 -4.26
C GLY A 151 -11.76 11.12 -4.91
N ARG A 152 -10.73 11.49 -4.14
CA ARG A 152 -9.46 11.97 -4.71
C ARG A 152 -8.68 10.86 -5.41
N LEU A 153 -8.61 9.67 -4.82
CA LEU A 153 -8.04 8.48 -5.42
C LEU A 153 -9.14 7.50 -5.79
N SER A 154 -8.96 6.80 -6.92
CA SER A 154 -9.93 5.81 -7.38
C SER A 154 -9.98 4.60 -6.47
N LEU A 155 -11.18 4.09 -6.23
CA LEU A 155 -11.44 2.82 -5.55
C LEU A 155 -11.66 1.65 -6.54
N GLN A 156 -11.43 1.86 -7.83
CA GLN A 156 -11.55 0.78 -8.82
C GLN A 156 -10.54 -0.32 -8.55
N GLY A 157 -11.02 -1.55 -8.35
CA GLY A 157 -10.20 -2.70 -7.99
C GLY A 157 -9.78 -2.71 -6.51
N VAL A 158 -10.51 -2.01 -5.64
CA VAL A 158 -10.33 -2.05 -4.18
C VAL A 158 -11.51 -2.79 -3.57
N VAL A 159 -11.26 -3.81 -2.75
CA VAL A 159 -12.33 -4.49 -1.99
C VAL A 159 -12.90 -3.49 -0.99
N PRO A 160 -14.20 -3.15 -1.05
CA PRO A 160 -14.77 -2.07 -0.25
C PRO A 160 -15.05 -2.51 1.19
N LEU A 161 -14.95 -1.55 2.12
CA LEU A 161 -15.60 -1.62 3.42
C LEU A 161 -16.89 -0.79 3.39
N VAL A 162 -16.78 0.51 3.13
CA VAL A 162 -17.91 1.44 2.94
C VAL A 162 -17.55 2.40 1.82
N ALA A 163 -18.00 2.13 0.60
CA ALA A 163 -17.56 2.81 -0.62
C ALA A 163 -17.68 4.35 -0.57
N SER A 164 -18.64 4.89 0.19
CA SER A 164 -18.84 6.34 0.35
C SER A 164 -17.83 7.02 1.29
N PHE A 165 -17.12 6.23 2.13
CA PHE A 165 -16.14 6.73 3.10
C PHE A 165 -14.73 6.23 2.84
N ASP A 166 -14.59 5.15 2.06
CA ASP A 166 -13.30 4.54 1.78
C ASP A 166 -12.38 5.54 1.06
N THR A 167 -11.13 5.55 1.50
CA THR A 167 -10.05 6.29 0.86
C THR A 167 -8.81 5.42 0.75
N VAL A 168 -7.92 5.75 -0.17
CA VAL A 168 -6.59 5.14 -0.30
C VAL A 168 -5.54 6.12 0.19
N GLY A 169 -4.50 5.64 0.84
CA GLY A 169 -3.41 6.50 1.28
C GLY A 169 -2.12 5.76 1.56
N PRO A 170 -0.97 6.45 1.42
CA PRO A 170 0.34 5.91 1.74
C PRO A 170 0.65 5.98 3.24
N LEU A 171 1.47 5.03 3.69
CA LEU A 171 2.13 4.99 4.98
C LEU A 171 3.63 5.04 4.71
N CYS A 172 4.30 6.08 5.20
CA CYS A 172 5.70 6.38 4.90
C CYS A 172 6.43 6.87 6.16
N ARG A 173 7.74 7.09 6.07
CA ARG A 173 8.51 7.67 7.18
C ARG A 173 8.49 9.20 7.17
N THR A 174 8.33 9.83 6.02
CA THR A 174 8.35 11.29 5.87
C THR A 174 7.10 11.81 5.16
N VAL A 175 6.81 13.09 5.37
CA VAL A 175 5.71 13.79 4.67
C VAL A 175 6.02 13.91 3.18
N GLU A 176 7.28 14.12 2.84
CA GLU A 176 7.76 14.23 1.46
C GLU A 176 7.50 12.94 0.69
N ASP A 177 7.82 11.77 1.27
CA ASP A 177 7.55 10.47 0.65
C ASP A 177 6.05 10.26 0.45
N ALA A 178 5.24 10.64 1.44
CA ALA A 178 3.78 10.55 1.34
C ALA A 178 3.22 11.43 0.22
N ALA A 179 3.77 12.64 0.03
CA ALA A 179 3.37 13.54 -1.04
C ALA A 179 3.79 13.03 -2.43
N LEU A 180 5.02 12.51 -2.55
CA LEU A 180 5.50 11.88 -3.78
C LEU A 180 4.63 10.67 -4.16
N MET A 181 4.32 9.83 -3.16
CA MET A 181 3.51 8.65 -3.39
C MET A 181 2.07 8.98 -3.77
N LEU A 182 1.49 10.03 -3.16
CA LEU A 182 0.17 10.53 -3.55
C LEU A 182 0.13 10.88 -5.05
N GLY A 183 1.11 11.62 -5.56
CA GLY A 183 1.21 11.96 -6.97
C GLY A 183 1.27 10.72 -7.88
N ALA A 184 2.02 9.69 -7.47
CA ALA A 184 2.09 8.44 -8.22
C ALA A 184 0.73 7.68 -8.22
N LEU A 185 0.02 7.65 -7.09
CA LEU A 185 -1.28 7.00 -6.97
C LEU A 185 -2.37 7.71 -7.80
N GLU A 186 -2.27 9.03 -7.95
CA GLU A 186 -3.15 9.84 -8.82
C GLU A 186 -2.90 9.60 -10.32
N GLY A 187 -1.75 9.06 -10.68
CA GLY A 187 -1.32 8.96 -12.08
C GLY A 187 -0.86 10.29 -12.66
N SER A 188 -0.67 11.31 -11.83
CA SER A 188 -0.07 12.58 -12.20
C SER A 188 1.47 12.44 -12.26
N LYS A 189 2.13 13.24 -13.11
CA LYS A 189 3.57 13.41 -12.96
C LYS A 189 3.82 14.02 -11.58
N PRO A 190 4.84 13.54 -10.81
CA PRO A 190 5.16 14.16 -9.55
C PRO A 190 5.31 15.66 -9.78
N ALA A 191 4.48 16.47 -9.13
CA ALA A 191 4.74 17.89 -9.06
C ALA A 191 6.14 18.04 -8.47
N ALA A 192 7.04 18.72 -9.16
CA ALA A 192 8.28 19.13 -8.53
C ALA A 192 7.86 19.81 -7.23
N LEU A 193 8.29 19.26 -6.08
CA LEU A 193 8.14 19.96 -4.82
C LEU A 193 8.86 21.28 -5.04
N ALA A 194 8.10 22.36 -5.21
CA ALA A 194 8.65 23.69 -5.36
C ALA A 194 9.40 23.97 -4.06
N GLY A 195 10.73 23.99 -4.15
CA GLY A 195 11.61 24.40 -3.07
C GLY A 195 11.46 25.89 -2.78
#